data_c6f279310c5f5945a4b7d5daccadbfbc
#
_entry.id   c6f279310c5f5945a4b7d5daccadbfbc
#
_cell.length_a   1.000
_cell.length_b   1.000
_cell.length_c   1.000
_cell.angle_alpha   90.00
_cell.angle_beta   90.00
_cell.angle_gamma   90.00
#
_symmetry.space_group_name_H-M   'P 1'
#
loop_
_entity.id
_entity.type
_entity.pdbx_description
1 polymer ?
#
loop_
_entity_poly.entity_id
_entity_poly.type
_entity_poly.pdbx_seq_one_letter_code
_entity_poly.pdbx_strand_id
1 'polypeptide(L)'
;MSRRCRPNMRHEQPAPGNLRAGFGGTARRHNRRQSIILLGASIGGIDALLQIICHFSQDCPPTLIVQHTGDQFTKSLVRLFDASSNARVMAADDGMLLETGHIYLSPGAHVHLCLAASAQLRVKLCPSAARLGHRPSVDALFDSAVPHARNVTAAILTGMGKDGAAGLYDMRQSGAYTIAQDESSCVVFGMPGEAIKLGAAMTVCHLD
;
A
#
# COMPACT_ATOMS: atom_id res chain seq x y z
N MET A 1 29.30 -3.56 -45.78
CA MET A 1 28.15 -2.97 -45.06
C MET A 1 27.84 -3.81 -43.84
N SER A 2 28.40 -3.43 -42.70
CA SER A 2 28.33 -4.17 -41.43
C SER A 2 27.13 -3.71 -40.63
N ARG A 3 26.15 -4.59 -40.37
CA ARG A 3 25.03 -4.34 -39.46
C ARG A 3 25.52 -4.60 -38.03
N ARG A 4 25.68 -3.54 -37.24
CA ARG A 4 25.94 -3.64 -35.81
C ARG A 4 24.67 -4.11 -35.09
N CYS A 5 24.74 -5.28 -34.46
CA CYS A 5 23.76 -5.74 -33.48
C CYS A 5 23.73 -4.80 -32.28
N ARG A 6 22.58 -4.31 -31.90
CA ARG A 6 22.36 -3.62 -30.61
C ARG A 6 22.29 -4.65 -29.49
N PRO A 7 22.89 -4.41 -28.31
CA PRO A 7 22.76 -5.33 -27.20
C PRO A 7 21.35 -5.30 -26.64
N ASN A 8 20.84 -6.51 -26.40
CA ASN A 8 19.55 -6.80 -25.77
C ASN A 8 19.62 -6.28 -24.31
N MET A 9 18.84 -5.26 -23.97
CA MET A 9 18.68 -4.83 -22.58
C MET A 9 17.92 -5.93 -21.83
N ARG A 10 18.66 -6.74 -21.10
CA ARG A 10 18.09 -7.64 -20.10
C ARG A 10 17.47 -6.75 -19.02
N HIS A 11 16.19 -6.89 -18.79
CA HIS A 11 15.55 -6.41 -17.57
C HIS A 11 16.18 -7.17 -16.40
N GLU A 12 17.11 -6.53 -15.71
CA GLU A 12 17.56 -7.01 -14.41
C GLU A 12 16.38 -6.96 -13.45
N GLN A 13 15.92 -8.13 -13.03
CA GLN A 13 14.99 -8.22 -11.91
C GLN A 13 15.72 -7.71 -10.66
N PRO A 14 15.11 -6.80 -9.88
CA PRO A 14 15.69 -6.39 -8.62
C PRO A 14 15.82 -7.60 -7.69
N ALA A 15 16.94 -7.67 -6.95
CA ALA A 15 17.17 -8.72 -5.97
C ALA A 15 16.02 -8.74 -4.93
N PRO A 16 15.60 -9.95 -4.46
CA PRO A 16 14.56 -10.07 -3.44
C PRO A 16 14.98 -9.33 -2.17
N GLY A 17 14.13 -8.45 -1.68
CA GLY A 17 14.29 -7.71 -0.43
C GLY A 17 13.31 -8.19 0.64
N ASN A 18 13.49 -7.74 1.87
CA ASN A 18 12.58 -8.02 2.99
C ASN A 18 11.60 -6.85 3.15
N LEU A 19 10.31 -7.13 3.18
CA LEU A 19 9.23 -6.13 3.27
C LEU A 19 9.33 -5.33 4.58
N ARG A 20 9.73 -5.98 5.69
CA ARG A 20 9.96 -5.32 6.98
C ARG A 20 11.08 -4.28 6.89
N ALA A 21 12.15 -4.56 6.18
CA ALA A 21 13.25 -3.63 5.94
C ALA A 21 12.82 -2.43 5.08
N GLY A 22 11.85 -2.61 4.17
CA GLY A 22 11.29 -1.54 3.35
C GLY A 22 10.52 -0.49 4.17
N PHE A 23 9.95 -0.88 5.30
CA PHE A 23 9.21 0.02 6.19
C PHE A 23 10.03 0.52 7.39
N GLY A 24 11.10 -0.20 7.80
CA GLY A 24 11.94 0.13 8.97
C GLY A 24 13.36 0.60 8.65
N GLY A 25 13.81 0.48 7.40
CA GLY A 25 15.17 0.84 6.97
C GLY A 25 15.35 2.35 6.88
N THR A 26 16.45 2.83 7.43
CA THR A 26 16.93 4.21 7.45
C THR A 26 16.45 5.03 6.25
N ALA A 27 15.42 5.84 6.49
CA ALA A 27 14.97 6.86 5.55
C ALA A 27 16.21 7.65 5.11
N ARG A 28 16.59 7.57 3.84
CA ARG A 28 17.50 8.55 3.24
C ARG A 28 16.97 9.90 3.71
N ARG A 29 17.82 10.72 4.30
CA ARG A 29 17.52 12.09 4.77
C ARG A 29 16.94 12.89 3.60
N HIS A 30 15.71 12.61 3.23
CA HIS A 30 14.88 13.47 2.41
C HIS A 30 14.21 14.45 3.37
N ASN A 31 14.41 15.72 3.07
CA ASN A 31 13.79 16.89 3.66
C ASN A 31 12.49 16.53 4.41
N ARG A 32 12.32 16.96 5.67
CA ARG A 32 11.22 16.61 6.62
C ARG A 32 9.80 16.84 6.07
N ARG A 33 9.45 16.24 4.95
CA ARG A 33 8.07 16.06 4.53
C ARG A 33 7.57 14.77 5.17
N GLN A 34 6.39 14.85 5.74
CA GLN A 34 5.74 13.74 6.42
C GLN A 34 5.63 12.55 5.45
N SER A 35 6.38 11.46 5.69
CA SER A 35 6.26 10.23 4.91
C SER A 35 4.91 9.58 5.18
N ILE A 36 4.34 8.88 4.21
CA ILE A 36 3.06 8.17 4.32
C ILE A 36 3.27 6.74 3.85
N ILE A 37 2.61 5.78 4.50
CA ILE A 37 2.56 4.39 4.05
C ILE A 37 1.15 4.07 3.58
N LEU A 38 1.03 3.42 2.42
CA LEU A 38 -0.23 2.93 1.86
C LEU A 38 -0.14 1.42 1.66
N LEU A 39 -1.09 0.67 2.20
CA LEU A 39 -1.13 -0.78 2.09
C LEU A 39 -2.46 -1.23 1.47
N GLY A 40 -2.38 -2.07 0.43
CA GLY A 40 -3.52 -2.71 -0.22
C GLY A 40 -3.47 -4.21 -0.10
N ALA A 41 -4.55 -4.86 0.36
CA ALA A 41 -4.60 -6.29 0.57
C ALA A 41 -6.01 -6.87 0.38
N SER A 42 -6.10 -8.20 0.16
CA SER A 42 -7.35 -8.93 0.01
C SER A 42 -7.27 -10.32 0.67
N ILE A 43 -7.44 -11.39 -0.06
CA ILE A 43 -7.39 -12.77 0.47
C ILE A 43 -6.00 -13.07 1.04
N GLY A 44 -5.93 -13.54 2.30
CA GLY A 44 -4.67 -13.72 3.03
C GLY A 44 -4.08 -12.41 3.58
N GLY A 45 -4.72 -11.27 3.30
CA GLY A 45 -4.21 -9.95 3.65
C GLY A 45 -4.19 -9.65 5.14
N ILE A 46 -5.10 -10.22 5.92
CA ILE A 46 -5.16 -10.00 7.38
C ILE A 46 -3.87 -10.50 8.02
N ASP A 47 -3.45 -11.72 7.72
CA ASP A 47 -2.22 -12.30 8.26
C ASP A 47 -0.98 -11.56 7.76
N ALA A 48 -0.97 -11.18 6.49
CA ALA A 48 0.11 -10.39 5.90
C ALA A 48 0.25 -9.01 6.56
N LEU A 49 -0.87 -8.32 6.79
CA LEU A 49 -0.91 -7.04 7.49
C LEU A 49 -0.45 -7.16 8.93
N LEU A 50 -0.89 -8.19 9.67
CA LEU A 50 -0.46 -8.44 11.05
C LEU A 50 1.05 -8.61 11.14
N GLN A 51 1.66 -9.37 10.22
CA GLN A 51 3.12 -9.55 10.17
C GLN A 51 3.87 -8.25 9.91
N ILE A 52 3.29 -7.29 9.21
CA ILE A 52 3.90 -5.99 8.94
C ILE A 52 3.69 -5.04 10.13
N ILE A 53 2.45 -4.86 10.58
CA ILE A 53 2.11 -3.81 11.55
C ILE A 53 2.58 -4.12 12.96
N CYS A 54 2.83 -5.39 13.33
CA CYS A 54 3.42 -5.74 14.62
C CYS A 54 4.82 -5.15 14.83
N HIS A 55 5.48 -4.72 13.76
CA HIS A 55 6.78 -4.04 13.80
C HIS A 55 6.69 -2.51 13.78
N PHE A 56 5.48 -1.95 13.65
CA PHE A 56 5.29 -0.51 13.65
C PHE A 56 5.42 0.05 15.07
N SER A 57 6.21 1.11 15.20
CA SER A 57 6.40 1.83 16.45
C SER A 57 5.40 2.98 16.58
N GLN A 58 5.37 3.62 17.76
CA GLN A 58 4.60 4.85 18.00
C GLN A 58 5.08 6.04 17.16
N ASP A 59 6.24 5.92 16.50
CA ASP A 59 6.81 6.94 15.61
C ASP A 59 6.70 6.56 14.14
N CYS A 60 5.95 5.50 13.80
CA CYS A 60 5.79 5.09 12.40
C CYS A 60 5.11 6.20 11.58
N PRO A 61 5.40 6.30 10.27
CA PRO A 61 4.65 7.19 9.39
C PRO A 61 3.14 6.89 9.44
N PRO A 62 2.28 7.91 9.29
CA PRO A 62 0.85 7.66 9.14
C PRO A 62 0.59 6.66 8.02
N THR A 63 -0.22 5.66 8.33
CA THR A 63 -0.44 4.53 7.44
C THR A 63 -1.92 4.39 7.10
N LEU A 64 -2.26 4.28 5.82
CA LEU A 64 -3.63 4.00 5.36
C LEU A 64 -3.68 2.57 4.79
N ILE A 65 -4.69 1.82 5.21
CA ILE A 65 -4.86 0.42 4.82
C ILE A 65 -6.21 0.22 4.15
N VAL A 66 -6.20 -0.34 2.95
CA VAL A 66 -7.37 -0.94 2.31
C VAL A 66 -7.21 -2.45 2.36
N GLN A 67 -8.07 -3.09 3.15
CA GLN A 67 -8.27 -4.53 3.17
C GLN A 67 -9.67 -4.83 2.62
N HIS A 68 -9.76 -5.61 1.55
CA HIS A 68 -11.06 -6.03 1.03
C HIS A 68 -11.74 -6.96 2.04
N THR A 69 -12.77 -6.45 2.68
CA THR A 69 -13.57 -7.19 3.67
C THR A 69 -14.97 -6.58 3.76
N GLY A 70 -15.93 -7.34 4.28
CA GLY A 70 -17.28 -6.83 4.53
C GLY A 70 -17.33 -5.88 5.73
N ASP A 71 -18.26 -4.94 5.71
CA ASP A 71 -18.44 -3.88 6.73
C ASP A 71 -18.51 -4.40 8.15
N GLN A 72 -19.15 -5.55 8.32
CA GLN A 72 -19.33 -6.19 9.62
C GLN A 72 -18.03 -6.57 10.32
N PHE A 73 -16.93 -6.69 9.57
CA PHE A 73 -15.63 -7.11 10.12
C PHE A 73 -14.73 -5.94 10.50
N THR A 74 -15.00 -4.72 10.04
CA THR A 74 -14.11 -3.56 10.24
C THR A 74 -13.79 -3.33 11.72
N LYS A 75 -14.81 -3.34 12.60
CA LYS A 75 -14.60 -3.12 14.05
C LYS A 75 -13.73 -4.20 14.69
N SER A 76 -13.91 -5.45 14.27
CA SER A 76 -13.11 -6.58 14.78
C SER A 76 -11.67 -6.52 14.28
N LEU A 77 -11.47 -6.14 13.01
CA LEU A 77 -10.14 -5.95 12.43
C LEU A 77 -9.38 -4.80 13.09
N VAL A 78 -10.04 -3.67 13.34
CA VAL A 78 -9.42 -2.55 14.07
C VAL A 78 -8.92 -3.01 15.44
N ARG A 79 -9.75 -3.73 16.21
CA ARG A 79 -9.36 -4.25 17.53
C ARG A 79 -8.19 -5.23 17.43
N LEU A 80 -8.21 -6.14 16.45
CA LEU A 80 -7.16 -7.12 16.24
C LEU A 80 -5.83 -6.44 15.89
N PHE A 81 -5.86 -5.49 14.97
CA PHE A 81 -4.68 -4.77 14.53
C PHE A 81 -4.12 -3.85 15.62
N ASP A 82 -5.00 -3.16 16.36
CA ASP A 82 -4.60 -2.29 17.47
C ASP A 82 -3.94 -3.08 18.61
N ALA A 83 -4.46 -4.27 18.91
CA ALA A 83 -3.85 -5.16 19.91
C ALA A 83 -2.51 -5.76 19.46
N SER A 84 -2.20 -5.75 18.15
CA SER A 84 -1.02 -6.39 17.57
C SER A 84 0.09 -5.39 17.20
N SER A 85 -0.14 -4.08 17.34
CA SER A 85 0.80 -3.02 16.94
C SER A 85 1.10 -2.08 18.12
N ASN A 86 2.29 -1.47 18.12
CA ASN A 86 2.58 -0.35 19.03
C ASN A 86 2.06 0.99 18.46
N ALA A 87 1.72 1.04 17.18
CA ALA A 87 1.00 2.16 16.58
C ALA A 87 -0.49 2.05 16.91
N ARG A 88 -1.18 3.19 17.00
CA ARG A 88 -2.62 3.24 17.25
C ARG A 88 -3.41 2.94 15.99
N VAL A 89 -4.23 1.91 16.02
CA VAL A 89 -5.08 1.53 14.87
C VAL A 89 -6.52 2.00 15.07
N MET A 90 -7.10 2.60 14.04
CA MET A 90 -8.49 3.08 14.06
C MET A 90 -9.17 2.92 12.70
N ALA A 91 -10.49 2.89 12.70
CA ALA A 91 -11.24 3.06 11.47
C ALA A 91 -11.06 4.50 10.96
N ALA A 92 -10.83 4.65 9.66
CA ALA A 92 -10.73 5.96 9.03
C ALA A 92 -12.09 6.67 9.06
N ASP A 93 -12.08 7.97 9.36
CA ASP A 93 -13.25 8.83 9.26
C ASP A 93 -12.91 10.07 8.40
N ASP A 94 -13.94 10.66 7.79
CA ASP A 94 -13.74 11.76 6.84
C ASP A 94 -13.14 12.98 7.51
N GLY A 95 -12.13 13.58 6.88
CA GLY A 95 -11.46 14.77 7.39
C GLY A 95 -10.42 14.53 8.49
N MET A 96 -10.24 13.30 8.99
CA MET A 96 -9.21 13.00 9.99
C MET A 96 -7.82 13.45 9.52
N LEU A 97 -7.09 14.14 10.40
CA LEU A 97 -5.69 14.49 10.17
C LEU A 97 -4.83 13.23 10.25
N LEU A 98 -3.89 13.07 9.34
CA LEU A 98 -2.94 11.96 9.40
C LEU A 98 -1.81 12.29 10.37
N GLU A 99 -1.68 11.48 11.41
CA GLU A 99 -0.72 11.67 12.50
C GLU A 99 0.30 10.53 12.53
N THR A 100 1.52 10.86 12.90
CA THR A 100 2.59 9.88 13.17
C THR A 100 2.12 8.88 14.23
N GLY A 101 2.49 7.62 14.09
CA GLY A 101 2.10 6.56 15.01
C GLY A 101 0.65 6.08 14.85
N HIS A 102 -0.04 6.49 13.77
CA HIS A 102 -1.43 6.10 13.55
C HIS A 102 -1.60 5.29 12.25
N ILE A 103 -2.47 4.30 12.33
CA ILE A 103 -2.89 3.42 11.22
C ILE A 103 -4.39 3.59 11.02
N TYR A 104 -4.79 3.96 9.80
CA TYR A 104 -6.16 4.22 9.40
C TYR A 104 -6.66 3.10 8.49
N LEU A 105 -7.57 2.26 9.00
CA LEU A 105 -8.19 1.18 8.23
C LEU A 105 -9.43 1.69 7.52
N SER A 106 -9.64 1.28 6.27
CA SER A 106 -10.86 1.62 5.52
C SER A 106 -12.12 1.20 6.29
N PRO A 107 -13.14 2.09 6.42
CA PRO A 107 -14.24 1.88 7.36
C PRO A 107 -15.30 0.87 6.89
N GLY A 108 -15.24 0.41 5.64
CA GLY A 108 -16.19 -0.58 5.11
C GLY A 108 -16.58 -0.36 3.65
N ALA A 109 -17.58 -1.10 3.16
CA ALA A 109 -17.90 -1.24 1.73
C ALA A 109 -18.75 -0.09 1.14
N HIS A 110 -19.05 0.94 1.88
CA HIS A 110 -19.89 2.04 1.38
C HIS A 110 -19.10 3.21 0.79
N VAL A 111 -17.80 3.28 1.05
CA VAL A 111 -16.92 4.37 0.64
C VAL A 111 -15.55 3.84 0.22
N HIS A 112 -14.82 4.63 -0.57
CA HIS A 112 -13.39 4.43 -0.76
C HIS A 112 -12.62 5.24 0.28
N LEU A 113 -11.55 4.64 0.83
CA LEU A 113 -10.54 5.36 1.60
C LEU A 113 -9.61 6.06 0.62
N CYS A 114 -9.46 7.36 0.75
CA CYS A 114 -8.65 8.23 -0.10
C CYS A 114 -7.80 9.17 0.76
N LEU A 115 -6.79 9.77 0.15
CA LEU A 115 -6.05 10.90 0.69
C LEU A 115 -6.64 12.21 0.15
N ALA A 116 -6.88 13.18 1.00
CA ALA A 116 -7.41 14.48 0.56
C ALA A 116 -6.34 15.27 -0.20
N ALA A 117 -6.73 15.89 -1.32
CA ALA A 117 -5.88 16.81 -2.08
C ALA A 117 -5.79 18.17 -1.36
N SER A 118 -5.11 18.21 -0.22
CA SER A 118 -4.97 19.40 0.61
C SER A 118 -3.52 19.57 1.08
N ALA A 119 -3.18 20.78 1.54
CA ALA A 119 -1.85 21.06 2.09
C ALA A 119 -1.55 20.26 3.37
N GLN A 120 -2.59 19.96 4.15
CA GLN A 120 -2.51 19.07 5.30
C GLN A 120 -2.99 17.69 4.89
N LEU A 121 -2.23 16.66 5.24
CA LEU A 121 -2.57 15.28 4.94
C LEU A 121 -3.78 14.85 5.78
N ARG A 122 -4.89 14.57 5.11
CA ARG A 122 -6.14 14.17 5.74
C ARG A 122 -6.74 12.96 5.02
N VAL A 123 -7.45 12.15 5.78
CA VAL A 123 -8.35 11.14 5.24
C VAL A 123 -9.48 11.82 4.46
N LYS A 124 -9.86 11.21 3.33
CA LYS A 124 -11.09 11.52 2.61
C LYS A 124 -11.85 10.23 2.34
N LEU A 125 -13.12 10.21 2.69
CA LEU A 125 -14.03 9.12 2.36
C LEU A 125 -14.83 9.49 1.10
N CYS A 126 -14.70 8.68 0.04
CA CYS A 126 -15.31 8.94 -1.25
C CYS A 126 -16.45 7.95 -1.53
N PRO A 127 -17.73 8.39 -1.54
CA PRO A 127 -18.89 7.52 -1.81
C PRO A 127 -19.10 7.32 -3.32
N SER A 128 -18.03 7.01 -4.07
CA SER A 128 -18.12 6.75 -5.51
C SER A 128 -18.46 5.28 -5.80
N ALA A 129 -18.73 4.98 -7.07
CA ALA A 129 -19.00 3.61 -7.52
C ALA A 129 -17.83 2.66 -7.26
N ALA A 130 -18.12 1.37 -7.08
CA ALA A 130 -17.08 0.35 -6.94
C ALA A 130 -16.13 0.34 -8.16
N ARG A 131 -14.84 0.16 -7.91
CA ARG A 131 -13.81 0.02 -8.92
C ARG A 131 -13.42 -1.45 -9.05
N LEU A 132 -13.42 -2.00 -10.24
CA LEU A 132 -13.17 -3.43 -10.49
C LEU A 132 -14.01 -4.35 -9.57
N GLY A 133 -15.22 -3.90 -9.19
CA GLY A 133 -16.09 -4.64 -8.28
C GLY A 133 -15.78 -4.42 -6.79
N HIS A 134 -14.75 -3.66 -6.43
CA HIS A 134 -14.33 -3.42 -5.05
C HIS A 134 -14.69 -2.02 -4.55
N ARG A 135 -15.20 -1.96 -3.35
CA ARG A 135 -15.36 -0.77 -2.53
C ARG A 135 -15.27 -1.18 -1.06
N PRO A 136 -14.20 -0.77 -0.32
CA PRO A 136 -13.12 0.11 -0.78
C PRO A 136 -12.28 -0.52 -1.88
N SER A 137 -11.60 0.31 -2.71
CA SER A 137 -10.66 -0.10 -3.74
C SER A 137 -9.26 0.39 -3.40
N VAL A 138 -8.26 -0.46 -3.64
CA VAL A 138 -6.84 -0.14 -3.49
C VAL A 138 -6.40 0.87 -4.54
N ASP A 139 -6.87 0.73 -5.80
CA ASP A 139 -6.61 1.72 -6.85
C ASP A 139 -7.14 3.11 -6.46
N ALA A 140 -8.32 3.20 -5.82
CA ALA A 140 -8.85 4.49 -5.39
C ALA A 140 -7.97 5.17 -4.33
N LEU A 141 -7.41 4.38 -3.40
CA LEU A 141 -6.46 4.89 -2.41
C LEU A 141 -5.18 5.39 -3.08
N PHE A 142 -4.57 4.57 -3.95
CA PHE A 142 -3.31 4.90 -4.59
C PHE A 142 -3.44 6.10 -5.53
N ASP A 143 -4.46 6.15 -6.37
CA ASP A 143 -4.73 7.28 -7.27
C ASP A 143 -4.87 8.60 -6.51
N SER A 144 -5.59 8.57 -5.38
CA SER A 144 -5.78 9.78 -4.55
C SER A 144 -4.47 10.31 -3.96
N ALA A 145 -3.46 9.46 -3.82
CA ALA A 145 -2.17 9.80 -3.24
C ALA A 145 -1.11 10.22 -4.27
N VAL A 146 -1.38 10.10 -5.58
CA VAL A 146 -0.45 10.49 -6.66
C VAL A 146 0.12 11.91 -6.48
N PRO A 147 -0.65 12.94 -6.07
CA PRO A 147 -0.09 14.27 -5.83
C PRO A 147 0.99 14.32 -4.73
N HIS A 148 1.03 13.32 -3.87
CA HIS A 148 1.98 13.19 -2.76
C HIS A 148 3.02 12.09 -2.96
N ALA A 149 3.08 11.46 -4.11
CA ALA A 149 3.82 10.22 -4.42
C ALA A 149 5.27 10.23 -3.92
N ARG A 150 6.00 11.34 -4.06
CA ARG A 150 7.41 11.45 -3.63
C ARG A 150 7.64 11.28 -2.12
N ASN A 151 6.58 11.32 -1.32
CA ASN A 151 6.63 11.12 0.13
C ASN A 151 5.88 9.83 0.55
N VAL A 152 5.53 8.98 -0.41
CA VAL A 152 4.73 7.78 -0.18
C VAL A 152 5.55 6.53 -0.42
N THR A 153 5.41 5.58 0.50
CA THR A 153 5.71 4.16 0.28
C THR A 153 4.40 3.43 0.12
N ALA A 154 4.17 2.83 -1.04
CA ALA A 154 2.96 2.07 -1.33
C ALA A 154 3.28 0.59 -1.51
N ALA A 155 2.52 -0.28 -0.86
CA ALA A 155 2.68 -1.72 -1.02
C ALA A 155 1.36 -2.41 -1.36
N ILE A 156 1.46 -3.40 -2.25
CA ILE A 156 0.39 -4.31 -2.61
C ILE A 156 0.72 -5.71 -2.09
N LEU A 157 -0.19 -6.27 -1.32
CA LEU A 157 -0.05 -7.55 -0.64
C LEU A 157 -0.94 -8.61 -1.28
N THR A 158 -0.83 -9.82 -0.76
CA THR A 158 -1.63 -10.98 -1.18
C THR A 158 -3.11 -10.64 -1.40
N GLY A 159 -3.67 -11.14 -2.47
CA GLY A 159 -5.07 -10.93 -2.83
C GLY A 159 -5.40 -11.42 -4.23
N MET A 160 -6.66 -11.72 -4.46
CA MET A 160 -7.17 -12.12 -5.76
C MET A 160 -7.49 -10.90 -6.63
N GLY A 161 -7.32 -11.03 -7.93
CA GLY A 161 -7.65 -9.99 -8.92
C GLY A 161 -6.50 -9.04 -9.19
N LYS A 162 -6.81 -7.79 -9.55
CA LYS A 162 -5.84 -6.79 -10.02
C LYS A 162 -6.03 -5.40 -9.42
N ASP A 163 -6.95 -5.23 -8.46
CA ASP A 163 -7.18 -3.94 -7.81
C ASP A 163 -5.90 -3.47 -7.11
N GLY A 164 -5.54 -2.22 -7.32
CA GLY A 164 -4.31 -1.60 -6.83
C GLY A 164 -3.10 -1.71 -7.76
N ALA A 165 -3.14 -2.57 -8.79
CA ALA A 165 -2.01 -2.73 -9.69
C ALA A 165 -1.80 -1.50 -10.59
N ALA A 166 -2.88 -0.92 -11.11
CA ALA A 166 -2.82 0.28 -11.94
C ALA A 166 -2.44 1.52 -11.11
N GLY A 167 -3.08 1.72 -9.96
CA GLY A 167 -2.75 2.82 -9.05
C GLY A 167 -1.31 2.74 -8.53
N LEU A 168 -0.80 1.52 -8.24
CA LEU A 168 0.61 1.34 -7.85
C LEU A 168 1.56 1.74 -8.98
N TYR A 169 1.21 1.44 -10.24
CA TYR A 169 1.98 1.86 -11.41
C TYR A 169 2.04 3.40 -11.51
N ASP A 170 0.91 4.07 -11.38
CA ASP A 170 0.84 5.54 -11.44
C ASP A 170 1.60 6.19 -10.28
N MET A 171 1.54 5.60 -9.09
CA MET A 171 2.35 6.00 -7.94
C MET A 171 3.84 5.90 -8.23
N ARG A 172 4.30 4.78 -8.83
CA ARG A 172 5.69 4.59 -9.23
C ARG A 172 6.13 5.65 -10.24
N GLN A 173 5.35 5.88 -11.29
CA GLN A 173 5.64 6.90 -12.31
C GLN A 173 5.73 8.30 -11.71
N SER A 174 4.99 8.55 -10.64
CA SER A 174 4.95 9.83 -9.92
C SER A 174 6.04 9.96 -8.84
N GLY A 175 6.88 8.93 -8.65
CA GLY A 175 8.05 8.96 -7.78
C GLY A 175 7.85 8.38 -6.39
N ALA A 176 6.79 7.62 -6.14
CA ALA A 176 6.62 6.84 -4.92
C ALA A 176 7.58 5.64 -4.87
N TYR A 177 7.92 5.20 -3.67
CA TYR A 177 8.56 3.90 -3.48
C TYR A 177 7.49 2.82 -3.45
N THR A 178 7.52 1.89 -4.41
CA THR A 178 6.46 0.90 -4.60
C THR A 178 6.96 -0.52 -4.38
N ILE A 179 6.17 -1.32 -3.66
CA ILE A 179 6.51 -2.66 -3.22
C ILE A 179 5.38 -3.63 -3.60
N ALA A 180 5.74 -4.83 -4.05
CA ALA A 180 4.82 -5.94 -4.16
C ALA A 180 5.31 -7.12 -3.30
N GLN A 181 4.38 -7.80 -2.63
CA GLN A 181 4.68 -9.06 -1.95
C GLN A 181 5.06 -10.11 -2.99
N ASP A 182 6.05 -10.95 -2.69
CA ASP A 182 6.48 -12.01 -3.59
C ASP A 182 5.48 -13.18 -3.64
N GLU A 183 5.64 -14.05 -4.63
CA GLU A 183 4.75 -15.20 -4.84
C GLU A 183 4.82 -16.19 -3.69
N SER A 184 6.02 -16.44 -3.17
CA SER A 184 6.26 -17.50 -2.19
C SER A 184 5.62 -17.23 -0.82
N SER A 185 5.43 -15.97 -0.46
CA SER A 185 4.79 -15.56 0.79
C SER A 185 3.30 -15.19 0.64
N CYS A 186 2.77 -15.15 -0.61
CA CYS A 186 1.37 -14.87 -0.86
C CYS A 186 0.48 -16.09 -0.60
N VAL A 187 -0.68 -15.87 0.03
CA VAL A 187 -1.78 -16.86 0.01
C VAL A 187 -2.41 -16.92 -1.39
N VAL A 188 -2.60 -15.76 -2.03
CA VAL A 188 -3.08 -15.65 -3.41
C VAL A 188 -2.23 -14.61 -4.14
N PHE A 189 -1.47 -15.03 -5.15
CA PHE A 189 -0.59 -14.18 -5.95
C PHE A 189 -1.32 -13.54 -7.14
N GLY A 190 -2.44 -12.87 -6.88
CA GLY A 190 -3.22 -12.15 -7.91
C GLY A 190 -2.82 -10.68 -7.98
N MET A 191 -3.22 -9.89 -6.99
CA MET A 191 -2.94 -8.45 -6.93
C MET A 191 -1.43 -8.14 -7.06
N PRO A 192 -0.52 -8.77 -6.30
CA PRO A 192 0.91 -8.54 -6.47
C PRO A 192 1.44 -8.98 -7.84
N GLY A 193 0.99 -10.13 -8.33
CA GLY A 193 1.39 -10.66 -9.64
C GLY A 193 1.02 -9.72 -10.78
N GLU A 194 -0.18 -9.14 -10.77
CA GLU A 194 -0.60 -8.15 -11.77
C GLU A 194 0.21 -6.83 -11.65
N ALA A 195 0.49 -6.38 -10.43
CA ALA A 195 1.35 -5.22 -10.22
C ALA A 195 2.79 -5.44 -10.75
N ILE A 196 3.35 -6.61 -10.54
CA ILE A 196 4.69 -6.99 -11.05
C ILE A 196 4.68 -7.05 -12.58
N LYS A 197 3.66 -7.68 -13.20
CA LYS A 197 3.52 -7.75 -14.67
C LYS A 197 3.43 -6.37 -15.32
N LEU A 198 2.75 -5.42 -14.67
CA LEU A 198 2.66 -4.03 -15.12
C LEU A 198 3.96 -3.25 -14.91
N GLY A 199 4.94 -3.81 -14.21
CA GLY A 199 6.14 -3.06 -13.81
C GLY A 199 5.81 -1.99 -12.77
N ALA A 200 4.78 -2.18 -11.95
CA ALA A 200 4.36 -1.23 -10.91
C ALA A 200 5.23 -1.28 -9.66
N ALA A 201 5.84 -2.42 -9.35
CA ALA A 201 6.71 -2.59 -8.19
C ALA A 201 8.16 -2.19 -8.49
N MET A 202 8.75 -1.34 -7.65
CA MET A 202 10.20 -1.09 -7.64
C MET A 202 10.94 -2.24 -6.96
N THR A 203 10.31 -2.83 -5.94
CA THR A 203 10.87 -3.91 -5.16
C THR A 203 9.83 -5.01 -4.98
N VAL A 204 10.27 -6.25 -5.11
CA VAL A 204 9.46 -7.44 -4.78
C VAL A 204 10.08 -8.05 -3.53
N CYS A 205 9.30 -8.22 -2.46
CA CYS A 205 9.80 -8.62 -1.16
C CYS A 205 9.03 -9.80 -0.60
N HIS A 206 9.76 -10.70 0.06
CA HIS A 206 9.19 -11.69 0.98
C HIS A 206 8.59 -10.96 2.20
N LEU A 207 7.60 -11.58 2.83
CA LEU A 207 6.91 -10.97 3.97
C LEU A 207 7.77 -10.97 5.25
N ASP A 208 8.67 -11.95 5.38
CA ASP A 208 9.59 -12.11 6.54
C ASP A 208 10.84 -11.24 6.46
#